data_842569a7825eaf24c7f7669b109b0713
#
_entry.id   842569a7825eaf24c7f7669b109b0713
#
_cell.length_a   1.000
_cell.length_b   1.000
_cell.length_c   1.000
_cell.angle_alpha   90.00
_cell.angle_beta   90.00
_cell.angle_gamma   90.00
#
_symmetry.space_group_name_H-M   'P 1'
#
loop_
_entity.id
_entity.type
_entity.pdbx_description
1 polymer ?
#
loop_
_entity_poly.entity_id
_entity_poly.type
_entity_poly.pdbx_seq_one_letter_code
_entity_poly.pdbx_strand_id
1 'polypeptide(L)'
;MSVHLSGAGLPAAVDVVVIGSGASGMATAVTAAFHGAQVVVLEKADKFGGTTARSGGWLWIPGMPLATALGIDEPAGAARDYIAHEATTHFDAARTQAFLENGGRAVEFPPRHTQVQFDMPRSFPDYHAEARGGQAGGRSMVTRPYDGRELGQAIAHLAPALPELMVLGMMLASGDEIRHFTRAFRSLASFRYVAARLLRQARDVLRHGRGITLTNGNALAARLARSALDLDVPIHLRCR
;
A
#
# COMPACT_ATOMS: atom_id res chain seq x y z
N MET A 1 -17.60 -2.10 14.16
CA MET A 1 -16.45 -2.57 13.34
C MET A 1 -16.89 -3.80 12.60
N SER A 2 -17.23 -3.71 11.33
CA SER A 2 -17.83 -4.88 10.67
C SER A 2 -17.34 -5.06 9.24
N VAL A 3 -16.65 -6.20 9.06
CA VAL A 3 -16.54 -6.83 7.75
C VAL A 3 -17.71 -7.79 7.65
N HIS A 4 -18.59 -7.58 6.68
CA HIS A 4 -19.78 -8.39 6.47
C HIS A 4 -19.55 -9.39 5.32
N LEU A 5 -20.02 -10.60 5.47
CA LEU A 5 -20.02 -11.60 4.40
C LEU A 5 -21.37 -11.56 3.66
N SER A 6 -21.34 -11.66 2.35
CA SER A 6 -22.50 -11.84 1.47
C SER A 6 -23.59 -10.76 1.52
N GLY A 7 -23.21 -9.49 1.68
CA GLY A 7 -24.17 -8.36 1.58
C GLY A 7 -25.21 -8.27 2.69
N ALA A 8 -25.13 -9.13 3.72
CA ALA A 8 -26.03 -9.04 4.87
C ALA A 8 -25.81 -7.70 5.62
N GLY A 9 -26.91 -7.01 5.95
CA GLY A 9 -26.84 -5.72 6.64
C GLY A 9 -26.44 -4.54 5.75
N LEU A 10 -26.65 -4.61 4.43
CA LEU A 10 -26.49 -3.46 3.55
C LEU A 10 -27.46 -2.35 3.98
N PRO A 11 -26.98 -1.10 4.13
CA PRO A 11 -27.84 0.03 4.39
C PRO A 11 -28.78 0.28 3.21
N ALA A 12 -30.00 0.78 3.50
CA ALA A 12 -30.99 1.07 2.46
C ALA A 12 -30.56 2.24 1.55
N ALA A 13 -29.77 3.17 2.08
CA ALA A 13 -29.22 4.31 1.35
C ALA A 13 -27.90 4.74 1.99
N VAL A 14 -27.00 5.23 1.16
CA VAL A 14 -25.71 5.84 1.56
C VAL A 14 -25.39 6.96 0.58
N ASP A 15 -24.47 7.85 0.96
CA ASP A 15 -24.02 8.92 0.07
C ASP A 15 -23.07 8.39 -1.02
N VAL A 16 -22.22 7.40 -0.67
CA VAL A 16 -21.21 6.85 -1.59
C VAL A 16 -21.17 5.34 -1.51
N VAL A 17 -21.30 4.69 -2.65
CA VAL A 17 -21.04 3.25 -2.83
C VAL A 17 -19.71 3.08 -3.55
N VAL A 18 -18.76 2.41 -2.89
CA VAL A 18 -17.45 2.09 -3.47
C VAL A 18 -17.43 0.64 -3.94
N ILE A 19 -17.14 0.43 -5.20
CA ILE A 19 -17.05 -0.92 -5.80
C ILE A 19 -15.59 -1.33 -5.89
N GLY A 20 -15.22 -2.35 -5.12
CA GLY A 20 -13.87 -2.89 -5.02
C GLY A 20 -13.08 -2.35 -3.83
N SER A 21 -12.37 -3.25 -3.17
CA SER A 21 -11.58 -3.00 -1.94
C SER A 21 -10.08 -2.92 -2.19
N GLY A 22 -9.63 -2.66 -3.42
CA GLY A 22 -8.24 -2.34 -3.74
C GLY A 22 -7.84 -0.95 -3.23
N ALA A 23 -6.58 -0.54 -3.45
CA ALA A 23 -6.06 0.73 -2.93
C ALA A 23 -6.92 1.93 -3.31
N SER A 24 -7.33 2.05 -4.58
CA SER A 24 -8.13 3.17 -5.06
C SER A 24 -9.51 3.23 -4.40
N GLY A 25 -10.22 2.08 -4.37
CA GLY A 25 -11.54 2.02 -3.73
C GLY A 25 -11.47 2.34 -2.25
N MET A 26 -10.55 1.71 -1.53
CA MET A 26 -10.40 1.96 -0.09
C MET A 26 -9.93 3.38 0.23
N ALA A 27 -9.04 3.97 -0.59
CA ALA A 27 -8.65 5.37 -0.43
C ALA A 27 -9.84 6.32 -0.66
N THR A 28 -10.67 6.04 -1.67
CA THR A 28 -11.92 6.78 -1.92
C THR A 28 -12.87 6.67 -0.73
N ALA A 29 -13.10 5.45 -0.24
CA ALA A 29 -13.99 5.20 0.89
C ALA A 29 -13.55 5.95 2.16
N VAL A 30 -12.26 5.83 2.50
CA VAL A 30 -11.67 6.50 3.67
C VAL A 30 -11.75 8.02 3.53
N THR A 31 -11.42 8.56 2.36
CA THR A 31 -11.46 10.01 2.12
C THR A 31 -12.89 10.54 2.21
N ALA A 32 -13.86 9.89 1.56
CA ALA A 32 -15.25 10.30 1.62
C ALA A 32 -15.82 10.24 3.05
N ALA A 33 -15.56 9.16 3.78
CA ALA A 33 -16.01 9.01 5.16
C ALA A 33 -15.34 10.04 6.10
N PHE A 34 -14.06 10.34 5.91
CA PHE A 34 -13.36 11.37 6.66
C PHE A 34 -14.01 12.76 6.49
N HIS A 35 -14.59 13.04 5.33
CA HIS A 35 -15.35 14.26 5.05
C HIS A 35 -16.84 14.17 5.42
N GLY A 36 -17.24 13.13 6.16
CA GLY A 36 -18.58 13.01 6.74
C GLY A 36 -19.61 12.29 5.87
N ALA A 37 -19.22 11.74 4.71
CA ALA A 37 -20.13 10.97 3.88
C ALA A 37 -20.42 9.58 4.49
N GLN A 38 -21.65 9.10 4.37
CA GLN A 38 -22.00 7.71 4.65
C GLN A 38 -21.53 6.83 3.49
N VAL A 39 -20.62 5.91 3.76
CA VAL A 39 -19.94 5.12 2.72
C VAL A 39 -20.14 3.63 2.98
N VAL A 40 -20.28 2.86 1.89
CA VAL A 40 -20.20 1.40 1.92
C VAL A 40 -19.21 0.92 0.86
N VAL A 41 -18.42 -0.12 1.21
CA VAL A 41 -17.52 -0.79 0.26
C VAL A 41 -18.10 -2.15 -0.10
N LEU A 42 -18.27 -2.39 -1.40
CA LEU A 42 -18.72 -3.67 -1.96
C LEU A 42 -17.55 -4.36 -2.66
N GLU A 43 -17.20 -5.55 -2.19
CA GLU A 43 -16.12 -6.37 -2.76
C GLU A 43 -16.68 -7.69 -3.31
N LYS A 44 -16.33 -8.02 -4.56
CA LYS A 44 -16.77 -9.24 -5.22
C LYS A 44 -16.15 -10.50 -4.62
N ALA A 45 -14.89 -10.40 -4.22
CA ALA A 45 -14.14 -11.52 -3.65
C ALA A 45 -14.59 -11.85 -2.22
N ASP A 46 -14.15 -12.99 -1.73
CA ASP A 46 -14.33 -13.42 -0.34
C ASP A 46 -13.31 -12.77 0.63
N LYS A 47 -12.40 -11.97 0.09
CA LYS A 47 -11.35 -11.25 0.83
C LYS A 47 -11.17 -9.85 0.26
N PHE A 48 -10.92 -8.87 1.14
CA PHE A 48 -10.62 -7.50 0.73
C PHE A 48 -9.13 -7.32 0.39
N GLY A 49 -8.83 -6.23 -0.29
CA GLY A 49 -7.47 -5.79 -0.64
C GLY A 49 -7.12 -5.91 -2.12
N GLY A 50 -7.89 -6.71 -2.88
CA GLY A 50 -7.71 -6.85 -4.33
C GLY A 50 -6.27 -7.18 -4.74
N THR A 51 -5.85 -6.71 -5.90
CA THR A 51 -4.47 -6.85 -6.38
C THR A 51 -3.46 -6.05 -5.55
N THR A 52 -3.91 -5.00 -4.85
CA THR A 52 -3.06 -4.24 -3.94
C THR A 52 -2.44 -5.12 -2.87
N ALA A 53 -3.22 -5.95 -2.19
CA ALA A 53 -2.71 -6.85 -1.16
C ALA A 53 -1.67 -7.86 -1.68
N ARG A 54 -1.64 -8.10 -2.99
CA ARG A 54 -0.74 -9.04 -3.66
C ARG A 54 0.49 -8.39 -4.29
N SER A 55 0.54 -7.06 -4.32
CA SER A 55 1.58 -6.27 -4.99
C SER A 55 2.77 -5.96 -4.09
N GLY A 56 3.84 -5.40 -4.69
CA GLY A 56 4.96 -4.82 -3.96
C GLY A 56 4.61 -3.56 -3.15
N GLY A 57 3.42 -2.99 -3.32
CA GLY A 57 2.93 -1.86 -2.53
C GLY A 57 3.64 -0.54 -2.77
N TRP A 58 4.30 -0.39 -3.91
CA TRP A 58 4.97 0.83 -4.31
C TRP A 58 4.01 1.82 -4.94
N LEU A 59 4.17 3.09 -4.57
CA LEU A 59 3.51 4.22 -5.19
C LEU A 59 4.57 5.09 -5.87
N TRP A 60 4.34 5.45 -7.13
CA TRP A 60 5.20 6.33 -7.89
C TRP A 60 4.53 7.70 -8.00
N ILE A 61 5.05 8.68 -7.26
CA ILE A 61 4.49 10.04 -7.16
C ILE A 61 5.63 11.06 -7.24
N PRO A 62 5.81 11.72 -8.38
CA PRO A 62 6.83 12.77 -8.51
C PRO A 62 6.53 14.00 -7.66
N GLY A 63 7.55 14.73 -7.27
CA GLY A 63 7.43 16.00 -6.55
C GLY A 63 6.80 15.91 -5.16
N MET A 64 6.88 14.73 -4.52
CA MET A 64 6.26 14.55 -3.21
C MET A 64 7.10 15.19 -2.08
N PRO A 65 6.45 15.68 -1.00
CA PRO A 65 7.14 16.33 0.12
C PRO A 65 8.16 15.44 0.84
N LEU A 66 7.95 14.11 0.84
CA LEU A 66 8.93 13.16 1.39
C LEU A 66 10.26 13.19 0.64
N ALA A 67 10.25 13.38 -0.68
CA ALA A 67 11.49 13.52 -1.47
C ALA A 67 12.21 14.80 -1.11
N THR A 68 11.52 15.93 -1.07
CA THR A 68 12.06 17.22 -0.68
C THR A 68 12.67 17.20 0.74
N ALA A 69 12.01 16.53 1.68
CA ALA A 69 12.52 16.34 3.04
C ALA A 69 13.82 15.51 3.11
N LEU A 70 14.09 14.70 2.09
CA LEU A 70 15.34 13.94 1.93
C LEU A 70 16.41 14.71 1.13
N GLY A 71 16.11 15.94 0.69
CA GLY A 71 16.97 16.75 -0.18
C GLY A 71 17.00 16.24 -1.63
N ILE A 72 15.94 15.59 -2.07
CA ILE A 72 15.80 15.12 -3.45
C ILE A 72 14.76 16.01 -4.15
N ASP A 73 15.25 16.83 -5.07
CA ASP A 73 14.39 17.74 -5.83
C ASP A 73 13.91 17.10 -7.12
N GLU A 74 12.66 17.38 -7.50
CA GLU A 74 12.11 17.01 -8.79
C GLU A 74 12.41 18.12 -9.80
N PRO A 75 13.24 17.87 -10.83
CA PRO A 75 13.52 18.88 -11.86
C PRO A 75 12.24 19.26 -12.63
N ALA A 76 12.06 20.54 -12.89
CA ALA A 76 10.88 21.05 -13.55
C ALA A 76 10.65 20.34 -14.91
N GLY A 77 9.46 19.81 -15.11
CA GLY A 77 9.08 19.08 -16.33
C GLY A 77 9.61 17.66 -16.46
N ALA A 78 10.58 17.22 -15.65
CA ALA A 78 11.21 15.91 -15.81
C ALA A 78 10.21 14.75 -15.68
N ALA A 79 9.31 14.79 -14.69
CA ALA A 79 8.29 13.75 -14.51
C ALA A 79 7.33 13.68 -15.72
N ARG A 80 6.95 14.82 -16.29
CA ARG A 80 6.11 14.87 -17.48
C ARG A 80 6.82 14.28 -18.69
N ASP A 81 8.10 14.63 -18.87
CA ASP A 81 8.91 14.10 -19.97
C ASP A 81 9.10 12.59 -19.86
N TYR A 82 9.32 12.09 -18.63
CA TYR A 82 9.41 10.65 -18.35
C TYR A 82 8.10 9.93 -18.67
N ILE A 83 6.96 10.42 -18.17
CA ILE A 83 5.64 9.84 -18.49
C ILE A 83 5.40 9.84 -20.01
N ALA A 84 5.74 10.92 -20.70
CA ALA A 84 5.57 11.00 -22.15
C ALA A 84 6.46 9.98 -22.89
N HIS A 85 7.69 9.77 -22.41
CA HIS A 85 8.59 8.76 -22.95
C HIS A 85 8.03 7.35 -22.76
N GLU A 86 7.60 7.01 -21.57
CA GLU A 86 7.06 5.68 -21.24
C GLU A 86 5.71 5.39 -21.92
N ALA A 87 4.83 6.38 -21.96
CA ALA A 87 3.49 6.22 -22.52
C ALA A 87 3.46 6.23 -24.05
N THR A 88 4.48 6.77 -24.69
CA THR A 88 4.60 6.87 -26.14
C THR A 88 3.32 7.42 -26.81
N THR A 89 2.66 6.65 -27.68
CA THR A 89 1.40 7.01 -28.35
C THR A 89 0.18 7.08 -27.42
N HIS A 90 0.29 6.60 -26.21
CA HIS A 90 -0.78 6.63 -25.19
C HIS A 90 -0.67 7.82 -24.23
N PHE A 91 0.27 8.73 -24.47
CA PHE A 91 0.44 9.91 -23.62
C PHE A 91 -0.77 10.84 -23.69
N ASP A 92 -1.33 11.09 -22.50
CA ASP A 92 -2.45 12.03 -22.31
C ASP A 92 -1.95 13.21 -21.47
N ALA A 93 -1.82 14.36 -22.08
CA ALA A 93 -1.28 15.56 -21.44
C ALA A 93 -2.17 16.07 -20.29
N ALA A 94 -3.51 16.00 -20.44
CA ALA A 94 -4.43 16.49 -19.45
C ALA A 94 -4.44 15.59 -18.18
N ARG A 95 -4.47 14.27 -18.36
CA ARG A 95 -4.37 13.31 -17.25
C ARG A 95 -3.03 13.40 -16.55
N THR A 96 -1.95 13.52 -17.31
CA THR A 96 -0.59 13.66 -16.75
C THR A 96 -0.50 14.93 -15.92
N GLN A 97 -1.01 16.05 -16.42
CA GLN A 97 -1.01 17.30 -15.68
C GLN A 97 -1.80 17.18 -14.38
N ALA A 98 -3.03 16.66 -14.44
CA ALA A 98 -3.86 16.44 -13.26
C ALA A 98 -3.19 15.52 -12.22
N PHE A 99 -2.51 14.46 -12.67
CA PHE A 99 -1.76 13.56 -11.78
C PHE A 99 -0.60 14.28 -11.09
N LEU A 100 0.21 15.03 -11.83
CA LEU A 100 1.36 15.75 -11.29
C LEU A 100 0.97 16.86 -10.31
N GLU A 101 -0.13 17.57 -10.58
CA GLU A 101 -0.64 18.63 -9.71
C GLU A 101 -1.25 18.11 -8.39
N ASN A 102 -1.86 16.94 -8.42
CA ASN A 102 -2.60 16.42 -7.28
C ASN A 102 -1.91 15.27 -6.54
N GLY A 103 -0.91 14.62 -7.15
CA GLY A 103 -0.24 13.44 -6.59
C GLY A 103 0.36 13.69 -5.20
N GLY A 104 1.07 14.81 -5.02
CA GLY A 104 1.65 15.20 -3.73
C GLY A 104 0.58 15.34 -2.65
N ARG A 105 -0.51 16.05 -2.94
CA ARG A 105 -1.65 16.22 -2.01
C ARG A 105 -2.31 14.88 -1.65
N ALA A 106 -2.49 14.00 -2.64
CA ALA A 106 -3.10 12.70 -2.44
C ALA A 106 -2.30 11.79 -1.49
N VAL A 107 -0.97 11.94 -1.40
CA VAL A 107 -0.14 11.15 -0.50
C VAL A 107 0.18 11.83 0.83
N GLU A 108 -0.08 13.13 0.96
CA GLU A 108 0.02 13.83 2.25
C GLU A 108 -1.20 13.58 3.15
N PHE A 109 -2.38 13.42 2.59
CA PHE A 109 -3.61 13.22 3.35
C PHE A 109 -3.59 11.94 4.19
N PRO A 110 -3.26 10.74 3.66
CA PRO A 110 -3.37 9.51 4.40
C PRO A 110 -2.52 9.47 5.68
N PRO A 111 -1.22 9.83 5.69
CA PRO A 111 -0.42 9.79 6.91
C PRO A 111 -0.88 10.72 8.02
N ARG A 112 -1.59 11.78 7.69
CA ARG A 112 -2.09 12.76 8.66
C ARG A 112 -3.42 12.37 9.29
N HIS A 113 -4.25 11.62 8.57
CA HIS A 113 -5.65 11.40 8.92
C HIS A 113 -6.04 9.92 9.00
N THR A 114 -5.13 9.02 8.67
CA THR A 114 -5.41 7.58 8.58
C THR A 114 -4.25 6.75 9.16
N GLN A 115 -4.42 5.43 9.16
CA GLN A 115 -3.36 4.48 9.55
C GLN A 115 -2.28 4.28 8.47
N VAL A 116 -2.45 4.86 7.29
CA VAL A 116 -1.50 4.69 6.18
C VAL A 116 -0.24 5.50 6.43
N GLN A 117 0.91 4.84 6.41
CA GLN A 117 2.23 5.45 6.60
C GLN A 117 3.17 4.98 5.50
N PHE A 118 4.00 5.87 5.01
CA PHE A 118 4.95 5.59 3.93
C PHE A 118 6.39 5.81 4.37
N ASP A 119 7.29 5.03 3.77
CA ASP A 119 8.73 5.25 3.77
C ASP A 119 9.20 5.50 2.34
N MET A 120 10.17 6.40 2.20
CA MET A 120 10.80 6.68 0.92
C MET A 120 12.28 6.29 0.99
N PRO A 121 12.74 5.35 0.16
CA PRO A 121 14.16 5.08 0.03
C PRO A 121 14.84 6.23 -0.71
N ARG A 122 16.08 6.56 -0.32
CA ARG A 122 16.87 7.59 -0.99
C ARG A 122 17.19 7.26 -2.43
N SER A 123 17.31 5.98 -2.75
CA SER A 123 17.65 5.51 -4.08
C SER A 123 16.75 4.33 -4.43
N PHE A 124 15.76 4.61 -5.24
CA PHE A 124 14.94 3.63 -5.93
C PHE A 124 14.65 4.20 -7.32
N PRO A 125 15.39 3.76 -8.33
CA PRO A 125 15.35 4.36 -9.65
C PRO A 125 14.02 4.09 -10.37
N ASP A 126 13.68 4.99 -11.28
CA ASP A 126 12.66 4.71 -12.27
C ASP A 126 13.07 3.49 -13.11
N TYR A 127 12.13 2.81 -13.75
CA TYR A 127 12.43 1.62 -14.56
C TYR A 127 13.42 1.90 -15.68
N HIS A 128 13.35 3.08 -16.28
CA HIS A 128 14.30 3.58 -17.27
C HIS A 128 14.88 4.90 -16.75
N ALA A 129 15.71 4.82 -15.71
CA ALA A 129 16.27 6.00 -15.06
C ALA A 129 17.17 6.85 -15.98
N GLU A 130 17.72 6.23 -17.02
CA GLU A 130 18.52 6.86 -18.08
C GLU A 130 17.68 7.52 -19.16
N ALA A 131 16.37 7.27 -19.23
CA ALA A 131 15.48 7.88 -20.19
C ALA A 131 15.28 9.37 -19.92
N ARG A 132 14.77 10.09 -20.93
CA ARG A 132 14.47 11.51 -20.78
C ARG A 132 13.52 11.75 -19.61
N GLY A 133 13.95 12.54 -18.66
CA GLY A 133 13.21 12.83 -17.45
C GLY A 133 13.22 11.73 -16.37
N GLY A 134 13.95 10.63 -16.60
CA GLY A 134 14.14 9.57 -15.61
C GLY A 134 14.96 10.03 -14.41
N GLN A 135 14.76 9.38 -13.25
CA GLN A 135 15.40 9.71 -11.99
C GLN A 135 15.95 8.46 -11.28
N ALA A 136 17.07 8.63 -10.58
CA ALA A 136 17.66 7.56 -9.74
C ALA A 136 16.96 7.36 -8.39
N GLY A 137 15.97 8.19 -8.07
CA GLY A 137 15.19 8.14 -6.84
C GLY A 137 14.27 9.34 -6.69
N GLY A 138 13.57 9.41 -5.56
CA GLY A 138 12.73 10.57 -5.22
C GLY A 138 11.26 10.49 -5.69
N ARG A 139 10.88 9.44 -6.43
CA ARG A 139 9.52 9.28 -6.95
C ARG A 139 8.76 8.09 -6.37
N SER A 140 9.49 7.10 -5.87
CA SER A 140 8.89 5.86 -5.39
C SER A 140 8.91 5.78 -3.88
N MET A 141 7.76 5.46 -3.29
CA MET A 141 7.61 5.22 -1.86
C MET A 141 6.88 3.89 -1.62
N VAL A 142 7.06 3.33 -0.44
CA VAL A 142 6.46 2.07 -0.03
C VAL A 142 5.76 2.22 1.32
N THR A 143 4.73 1.44 1.54
CA THR A 143 4.01 1.43 2.81
C THR A 143 4.88 0.84 3.91
N ARG A 144 4.91 1.49 5.08
CA ARG A 144 5.57 0.96 6.29
C ARG A 144 4.99 -0.39 6.69
N PRO A 145 5.81 -1.32 7.19
CA PRO A 145 5.31 -2.57 7.76
C PRO A 145 4.19 -2.32 8.78
N TYR A 146 3.26 -3.26 8.87
CA TYR A 146 2.08 -3.13 9.72
C TYR A 146 1.88 -4.38 10.57
N ASP A 147 1.47 -4.18 11.81
CA ASP A 147 1.10 -5.27 12.70
C ASP A 147 -0.35 -5.71 12.41
N GLY A 148 -0.50 -6.87 11.79
CA GLY A 148 -1.82 -7.38 11.42
C GLY A 148 -2.76 -7.63 12.61
N ARG A 149 -2.26 -7.66 13.85
CA ARG A 149 -3.10 -7.77 15.06
C ARG A 149 -4.04 -6.59 15.22
N GLU A 150 -3.64 -5.42 14.71
CA GLU A 150 -4.46 -4.20 14.75
C GLU A 150 -5.74 -4.31 13.93
N LEU A 151 -5.80 -5.22 12.94
CA LEU A 151 -7.03 -5.52 12.21
C LEU A 151 -8.03 -6.35 13.03
N GLY A 152 -7.60 -6.95 14.15
CA GLY A 152 -8.44 -7.86 14.92
C GLY A 152 -8.96 -9.02 14.06
N GLN A 153 -10.24 -9.31 14.12
CA GLN A 153 -10.86 -10.38 13.35
C GLN A 153 -10.85 -10.12 11.82
N ALA A 154 -10.79 -8.86 11.40
CA ALA A 154 -10.78 -8.51 9.97
C ALA A 154 -9.56 -9.06 9.22
N ILE A 155 -8.46 -9.38 9.91
CA ILE A 155 -7.26 -9.97 9.27
C ILE A 155 -7.57 -11.30 8.55
N ALA A 156 -8.56 -12.06 9.00
CA ALA A 156 -8.99 -13.31 8.36
C ALA A 156 -9.54 -13.06 6.94
N HIS A 157 -10.02 -11.85 6.69
CA HIS A 157 -10.60 -11.42 5.43
C HIS A 157 -9.65 -10.61 4.55
N LEU A 158 -8.40 -10.40 4.95
CA LEU A 158 -7.38 -9.79 4.12
C LEU A 158 -6.86 -10.79 3.08
N ALA A 159 -6.84 -10.39 1.82
CA ALA A 159 -6.27 -11.20 0.74
C ALA A 159 -4.78 -11.52 1.04
N PRO A 160 -4.34 -12.76 0.81
CA PRO A 160 -2.95 -13.13 1.02
C PRO A 160 -2.02 -12.43 0.02
N ALA A 161 -0.77 -12.23 0.40
CA ALA A 161 0.28 -11.85 -0.54
C ALA A 161 0.53 -12.95 -1.58
N LEU A 162 1.17 -12.60 -2.70
CA LEU A 162 1.58 -13.58 -3.70
C LEU A 162 2.66 -14.50 -3.12
N PRO A 163 2.51 -15.84 -3.25
CA PRO A 163 3.53 -16.78 -2.77
C PRO A 163 4.92 -16.53 -3.36
N GLU A 164 4.99 -16.08 -4.62
CA GLU A 164 6.21 -15.76 -5.34
C GLU A 164 7.00 -14.58 -4.74
N LEU A 165 6.33 -13.72 -3.99
CA LEU A 165 6.94 -12.61 -3.26
C LEU A 165 7.24 -12.95 -1.80
N MET A 166 7.11 -14.21 -1.41
CA MET A 166 7.28 -14.65 -0.03
C MET A 166 8.53 -15.50 0.15
N VAL A 167 9.21 -15.32 1.26
CA VAL A 167 10.32 -16.17 1.72
C VAL A 167 9.88 -16.85 3.01
N LEU A 168 9.80 -18.17 3.01
CA LEU A 168 9.33 -18.97 4.16
C LEU A 168 7.96 -18.48 4.71
N GLY A 169 7.04 -18.14 3.82
CA GLY A 169 5.73 -17.62 4.20
C GLY A 169 5.72 -16.18 4.72
N MET A 170 6.83 -15.46 4.61
CA MET A 170 6.95 -14.04 4.95
C MET A 170 7.11 -13.19 3.70
N MET A 171 6.38 -12.12 3.60
CA MET A 171 6.68 -11.05 2.66
C MET A 171 7.75 -10.15 3.30
N LEU A 172 8.88 -9.96 2.63
CA LEU A 172 9.95 -9.12 3.12
C LEU A 172 9.65 -7.65 2.78
N ALA A 173 9.90 -6.76 3.73
CA ALA A 173 9.86 -5.34 3.45
C ALA A 173 11.02 -4.95 2.52
N SER A 174 10.76 -4.01 1.62
CA SER A 174 11.76 -3.50 0.70
C SER A 174 12.91 -2.78 1.44
N GLY A 175 14.10 -2.78 0.85
CA GLY A 175 15.24 -2.06 1.39
C GLY A 175 16.07 -2.85 2.42
N ASP A 176 16.15 -2.35 3.65
CA ASP A 176 17.06 -2.87 4.68
C ASP A 176 16.78 -4.33 5.08
N GLU A 177 15.52 -4.76 5.08
CA GLU A 177 15.17 -6.14 5.43
C GLU A 177 15.78 -7.12 4.41
N ILE A 178 15.64 -6.84 3.12
CA ILE A 178 16.25 -7.67 2.06
C ILE A 178 17.77 -7.71 2.22
N ARG A 179 18.40 -6.57 2.54
CA ARG A 179 19.85 -6.50 2.79
C ARG A 179 20.27 -7.39 3.96
N HIS A 180 19.50 -7.46 5.04
CA HIS A 180 19.79 -8.38 6.14
C HIS A 180 19.65 -9.84 5.73
N PHE A 181 18.63 -10.21 4.97
CA PHE A 181 18.47 -11.59 4.48
C PHE A 181 19.59 -12.00 3.53
N THR A 182 20.04 -11.14 2.62
CA THR A 182 21.15 -11.44 1.70
C THR A 182 22.50 -11.51 2.38
N ARG A 183 22.67 -10.88 3.55
CA ARG A 183 23.91 -10.85 4.33
C ARG A 183 23.86 -11.68 5.61
N ALA A 184 22.87 -12.55 5.78
CA ALA A 184 22.64 -13.30 7.02
C ALA A 184 23.88 -14.10 7.45
N PHE A 185 24.60 -14.71 6.51
CA PHE A 185 25.81 -15.50 6.79
C PHE A 185 27.13 -14.69 6.71
N ARG A 186 27.05 -13.38 6.46
CA ARG A 186 28.23 -12.50 6.31
C ARG A 186 28.34 -11.44 7.41
N SER A 187 27.35 -11.32 8.27
CA SER A 187 27.28 -10.31 9.33
C SER A 187 26.49 -10.84 10.52
N LEU A 188 27.10 -10.80 11.71
CA LEU A 188 26.45 -11.22 12.95
C LEU A 188 25.17 -10.39 13.23
N ALA A 189 25.20 -9.09 12.92
CA ALA A 189 24.02 -8.24 13.04
C ALA A 189 22.88 -8.71 12.13
N SER A 190 23.20 -9.03 10.86
CA SER A 190 22.22 -9.56 9.91
C SER A 190 21.70 -10.94 10.31
N PHE A 191 22.59 -11.82 10.78
CA PHE A 191 22.19 -13.13 11.30
C PHE A 191 21.18 -12.99 12.46
N ARG A 192 21.49 -12.17 13.47
CA ARG A 192 20.59 -11.93 14.61
C ARG A 192 19.25 -11.37 14.17
N TYR A 193 19.25 -10.42 13.23
CA TYR A 193 18.03 -9.87 12.67
C TYR A 193 17.15 -10.93 12.01
N VAL A 194 17.75 -11.73 11.10
CA VAL A 194 17.04 -12.80 10.37
C VAL A 194 16.53 -13.87 11.32
N ALA A 195 17.36 -14.33 12.29
CA ALA A 195 16.94 -15.30 13.29
C ALA A 195 15.75 -14.80 14.11
N ALA A 196 15.79 -13.56 14.60
CA ALA A 196 14.68 -12.94 15.33
C ALA A 196 13.41 -12.83 14.47
N ARG A 197 13.55 -12.50 13.18
CA ARG A 197 12.44 -12.40 12.23
C ARG A 197 11.78 -13.75 11.96
N LEU A 198 12.60 -14.81 11.79
CA LEU A 198 12.12 -16.18 11.60
C LEU A 198 11.44 -16.73 12.86
N LEU A 199 11.99 -16.50 14.05
CA LEU A 199 11.36 -16.90 15.31
C LEU A 199 10.02 -16.20 15.53
N ARG A 200 9.93 -14.90 15.20
CA ARG A 200 8.67 -14.16 15.24
C ARG A 200 7.66 -14.76 14.27
N GLN A 201 8.06 -15.05 13.04
CA GLN A 201 7.19 -15.67 12.04
C GLN A 201 6.68 -17.04 12.51
N ALA A 202 7.55 -17.90 13.01
CA ALA A 202 7.17 -19.22 13.52
C ALA A 202 6.13 -19.09 14.66
N ARG A 203 6.37 -18.17 15.60
CA ARG A 203 5.44 -17.89 16.70
C ARG A 203 4.09 -17.38 16.18
N ASP A 204 4.11 -16.48 15.18
CA ASP A 204 2.90 -15.89 14.63
C ASP A 204 2.07 -16.96 13.88
N VAL A 205 2.72 -17.81 13.11
CA VAL A 205 2.06 -18.94 12.41
C VAL A 205 1.46 -19.92 13.41
N LEU A 206 2.18 -20.26 14.48
CA LEU A 206 1.68 -21.17 15.52
C LEU A 206 0.46 -20.61 16.27
N ARG A 207 0.41 -19.28 16.47
CA ARG A 207 -0.67 -18.63 17.24
C ARG A 207 -1.85 -18.19 16.40
N HIS A 208 -1.61 -17.80 15.14
CA HIS A 208 -2.60 -17.13 14.30
C HIS A 208 -2.82 -17.84 12.95
N GLY A 209 -2.13 -18.95 12.68
CA GLY A 209 -2.21 -19.67 11.41
C GLY A 209 -1.57 -18.94 10.22
N ARG A 210 -0.97 -17.76 10.43
CA ARG A 210 -0.32 -16.94 9.40
C ARG A 210 0.70 -15.97 10.00
N GLY A 211 1.57 -15.43 9.15
CA GLY A 211 2.43 -14.30 9.53
C GLY A 211 1.60 -13.04 9.80
N ILE A 212 1.92 -12.35 10.88
CA ILE A 212 1.22 -11.15 11.35
C ILE A 212 1.95 -9.85 10.96
N THR A 213 3.23 -9.91 10.72
CA THR A 213 3.98 -8.77 10.18
C THR A 213 3.65 -8.62 8.69
N LEU A 214 2.80 -7.66 8.37
CA LEU A 214 2.40 -7.35 7.01
C LEU A 214 3.37 -6.32 6.41
N THR A 215 3.73 -6.48 5.15
CA THR A 215 4.64 -5.58 4.43
C THR A 215 4.09 -5.28 3.04
N ASN A 216 4.67 -4.32 2.35
CA ASN A 216 4.38 -4.01 0.95
C ASN A 216 2.87 -3.75 0.71
N GLY A 217 2.31 -4.26 -0.37
CA GLY A 217 0.89 -4.07 -0.69
C GLY A 217 -0.08 -4.71 0.32
N ASN A 218 0.35 -5.76 1.02
CA ASN A 218 -0.45 -6.36 2.09
C ASN A 218 -0.58 -5.39 3.28
N ALA A 219 0.50 -4.66 3.62
CA ALA A 219 0.47 -3.60 4.62
C ALA A 219 -0.42 -2.42 4.17
N LEU A 220 -0.34 -2.02 2.89
CA LEU A 220 -1.18 -0.94 2.37
C LEU A 220 -2.66 -1.27 2.47
N ALA A 221 -3.05 -2.46 2.00
CA ALA A 221 -4.44 -2.93 2.07
C ALA A 221 -4.93 -3.03 3.53
N ALA A 222 -4.09 -3.53 4.44
CA ALA A 222 -4.40 -3.64 5.85
C ALA A 222 -4.61 -2.27 6.52
N ARG A 223 -3.71 -1.31 6.26
CA ARG A 223 -3.78 0.05 6.81
C ARG A 223 -5.00 0.81 6.29
N LEU A 224 -5.30 0.69 5.00
CA LEU A 224 -6.51 1.27 4.42
C LEU A 224 -7.78 0.65 5.01
N ALA A 225 -7.81 -0.69 5.13
CA ALA A 225 -8.96 -1.37 5.76
C ALA A 225 -9.12 -0.96 7.22
N ARG A 226 -8.04 -0.85 7.99
CA ARG A 226 -8.09 -0.36 9.37
C ARG A 226 -8.66 1.06 9.43
N SER A 227 -8.18 1.95 8.55
CA SER A 227 -8.69 3.33 8.47
C SER A 227 -10.17 3.40 8.13
N ALA A 228 -10.65 2.54 7.21
CA ALA A 228 -12.07 2.44 6.90
C ALA A 228 -12.89 1.95 8.12
N LEU A 229 -12.38 0.94 8.83
CA LEU A 229 -13.03 0.43 10.03
C LEU A 229 -13.02 1.44 11.20
N ASP A 230 -11.98 2.27 11.32
CA ASP A 230 -11.91 3.35 12.31
C ASP A 230 -12.94 4.46 12.04
N LEU A 231 -13.36 4.62 10.78
CA LEU A 231 -14.40 5.56 10.32
C LEU A 231 -15.77 4.88 10.17
N ASP A 232 -15.96 3.69 10.74
CA ASP A 232 -17.20 2.91 10.68
C ASP A 232 -17.69 2.60 9.26
N VAL A 233 -16.79 2.57 8.26
CA VAL A 233 -17.13 2.18 6.89
C VAL A 233 -17.27 0.66 6.80
N PRO A 234 -18.47 0.12 6.52
CA PRO A 234 -18.65 -1.31 6.36
C PRO A 234 -18.07 -1.82 5.05
N ILE A 235 -17.40 -2.97 5.12
CA ILE A 235 -16.85 -3.68 3.96
C ILE A 235 -17.66 -4.95 3.77
N HIS A 236 -18.41 -5.03 2.68
CA HIS A 236 -19.20 -6.18 2.31
C HIS A 236 -18.47 -7.02 1.27
N LEU A 237 -18.18 -8.28 1.62
CA LEU A 237 -17.51 -9.25 0.75
C LEU A 237 -18.55 -10.11 0.01
N ARG A 238 -18.13 -10.75 -1.11
CA ARG A 238 -18.96 -11.63 -1.95
C ARG A 238 -20.19 -10.92 -2.56
N CYS A 239 -20.09 -9.60 -2.76
CA CYS A 239 -21.12 -8.82 -3.46
C CYS A 239 -20.90 -8.93 -4.97
N ARG A 240 -21.86 -9.54 -5.69
CA ARG A 240 -21.85 -9.73 -7.15
C ARG A 240 -22.95 -8.89 -7.80
#